data_a5517c6f8c614515a830389c80753a12
#
_entry.id   a5517c6f8c614515a830389c80753a12
#
_cell.length_a   1.000
_cell.length_b   1.000
_cell.length_c   1.000
_cell.angle_alpha   90.00
_cell.angle_beta   90.00
_cell.angle_gamma   90.00
#
_symmetry.space_group_name_H-M   'P 1'
#
loop_
_entity.id
_entity.type
_entity.pdbx_description
1 polymer ?
#
loop_
_entity_poly.entity_id
_entity_poly.type
_entity_poly.pdbx_seq_one_letter_code
_entity_poly.pdbx_strand_id
1 'polypeptide(L)'
;MTIQLQIPDSVAQAMRLPPLDQQQQLLIELAVALYARGILSFGKARELAGLSKYEFGRLLGRRSIPRHYTADDLSDDVTYARR
;
A
#
# COMPACT_ATOMS: atom_id res chain seq x y z
N MET A 1 3.46 10.23 -15.03
CA MET A 1 2.07 9.81 -15.27
C MET A 1 1.38 9.53 -13.96
N THR A 2 0.17 10.02 -13.79
CA THR A 2 -0.62 9.83 -12.57
C THR A 2 -1.90 9.11 -12.91
N ILE A 3 -2.25 8.12 -12.09
CA ILE A 3 -3.51 7.40 -12.26
C ILE A 3 -4.51 7.92 -11.25
N GLN A 4 -5.68 8.31 -11.74
CA GLN A 4 -6.77 8.75 -10.89
C GLN A 4 -7.89 7.72 -10.93
N LEU A 5 -8.40 7.37 -9.75
CA LEU A 5 -9.50 6.42 -9.63
C LEU A 5 -10.75 7.16 -9.18
N GLN A 6 -11.86 6.82 -9.79
CA GLN A 6 -13.14 7.41 -9.42
C GLN A 6 -13.98 6.37 -8.70
N ILE A 7 -14.48 6.74 -7.54
CA ILE A 7 -15.34 5.87 -6.74
C ILE A 7 -16.72 6.52 -6.71
N PRO A 8 -17.77 5.79 -7.15
CA PRO A 8 -19.12 6.36 -7.14
C PRO A 8 -19.53 6.85 -5.76
N ASP A 9 -20.27 7.94 -5.72
CA ASP A 9 -20.69 8.55 -4.46
C ASP A 9 -21.44 7.56 -3.57
N SER A 10 -22.32 6.76 -4.16
CA SER A 10 -23.08 5.78 -3.38
C SER A 10 -22.17 4.77 -2.68
N VAL A 11 -21.09 4.37 -3.35
CA VAL A 11 -20.11 3.44 -2.77
C VAL A 11 -19.30 4.13 -1.69
N ALA A 12 -18.86 5.36 -1.96
CA ALA A 12 -18.08 6.12 -0.99
C ALA A 12 -18.86 6.34 0.30
N GLN A 13 -20.15 6.65 0.18
CA GLN A 13 -21.01 6.86 1.34
C GLN A 13 -21.26 5.58 2.12
N ALA A 14 -21.23 4.44 1.44
CA ALA A 14 -21.46 3.15 2.09
C ALA A 14 -20.24 2.63 2.82
N MET A 15 -19.06 3.18 2.56
CA MET A 15 -17.84 2.73 3.21
C MET A 15 -17.83 3.11 4.68
N ARG A 16 -17.42 2.17 5.52
CA ARG A 16 -17.36 2.38 6.96
C ARG A 16 -15.97 2.87 7.34
N LEU A 17 -15.57 4.00 6.76
CA LEU A 17 -14.30 4.63 7.05
C LEU A 17 -14.54 6.09 7.45
N PRO A 18 -13.70 6.64 8.34
CA PRO A 18 -13.82 8.05 8.70
C PRO A 18 -13.66 8.93 7.47
N PRO A 19 -14.55 9.91 7.24
CA PRO A 19 -14.49 10.72 6.03
C PRO A 19 -13.17 11.42 5.78
N LEU A 20 -12.50 11.88 6.83
CA LEU A 20 -11.23 12.60 6.70
C LEU A 20 -10.09 11.70 6.27
N ASP A 21 -10.16 10.42 6.62
CA ASP A 21 -9.08 9.47 6.33
C ASP A 21 -9.43 8.52 5.20
N GLN A 22 -10.58 8.71 4.57
CA GLN A 22 -11.10 7.73 3.61
C GLN A 22 -10.14 7.48 2.44
N GLN A 23 -9.61 8.55 1.87
CA GLN A 23 -8.70 8.40 0.74
C GLN A 23 -7.43 7.66 1.13
N GLN A 24 -6.84 8.02 2.25
CA GLN A 24 -5.61 7.36 2.71
C GLN A 24 -5.87 5.90 3.03
N GLN A 25 -6.98 5.58 3.70
CA GLN A 25 -7.32 4.21 4.00
C GLN A 25 -7.51 3.38 2.73
N LEU A 26 -8.15 3.95 1.71
CA LEU A 26 -8.31 3.27 0.43
C LEU A 26 -6.98 2.98 -0.23
N LEU A 27 -6.05 3.94 -0.19
CA LEU A 27 -4.73 3.74 -0.76
C LEU A 27 -3.96 2.65 -0.01
N ILE A 28 -4.11 2.58 1.30
CA ILE A 28 -3.49 1.53 2.10
C ILE A 28 -4.06 0.16 1.72
N GLU A 29 -5.38 0.05 1.62
CA GLU A 29 -6.02 -1.21 1.25
C GLU A 29 -5.60 -1.64 -0.15
N LEU A 30 -5.53 -0.70 -1.09
CA LEU A 30 -5.09 -0.99 -2.44
C LEU A 30 -3.64 -1.46 -2.45
N ALA A 31 -2.77 -0.79 -1.71
CA ALA A 31 -1.36 -1.15 -1.63
C ALA A 31 -1.17 -2.56 -1.08
N VAL A 32 -1.90 -2.89 -0.01
CA VAL A 32 -1.84 -4.22 0.59
C VAL A 32 -2.31 -5.28 -0.40
N ALA A 33 -3.43 -5.03 -1.06
CA ALA A 33 -3.97 -5.98 -2.03
C ALA A 33 -3.02 -6.22 -3.20
N LEU A 34 -2.45 -5.15 -3.74
CA LEU A 34 -1.54 -5.26 -4.88
C LEU A 34 -0.25 -5.96 -4.49
N TYR A 35 0.25 -5.67 -3.28
CA TYR A 35 1.43 -6.36 -2.79
C TYR A 35 1.16 -7.84 -2.56
N ALA A 36 0.04 -8.17 -1.92
CA ALA A 36 -0.31 -9.56 -1.63
C ALA A 36 -0.43 -10.40 -2.90
N ARG A 37 -0.88 -9.79 -3.99
CA ARG A 37 -1.02 -10.47 -5.28
C ARG A 37 0.25 -10.45 -6.11
N GLY A 38 1.33 -9.86 -5.61
CA GLY A 38 2.59 -9.80 -6.33
C GLY A 38 2.60 -8.80 -7.49
N ILE A 39 1.65 -7.87 -7.50
CA ILE A 39 1.57 -6.86 -8.56
C ILE A 39 2.51 -5.69 -8.28
N LEU A 40 2.70 -5.34 -7.00
CA LEU A 40 3.63 -4.29 -6.60
C LEU A 40 4.70 -4.85 -5.67
N SER A 41 5.92 -4.31 -5.79
CA SER A 41 6.98 -4.60 -4.83
C SER A 41 6.66 -3.98 -3.47
N PHE A 42 7.36 -4.43 -2.44
CA PHE A 42 7.21 -3.88 -1.09
C PHE A 42 7.48 -2.36 -1.08
N GLY A 43 8.57 -1.94 -1.73
CA GLY A 43 8.93 -0.52 -1.75
C GLY A 43 7.88 0.34 -2.41
N LYS A 44 7.32 -0.11 -3.53
CA LYS A 44 6.31 0.66 -4.24
C LYS A 44 4.96 0.60 -3.54
N ALA A 45 4.62 -0.53 -2.93
CA ALA A 45 3.36 -0.66 -2.20
C ALA A 45 3.36 0.28 -0.98
N ARG A 46 4.45 0.32 -0.21
CA ARG A 46 4.49 1.21 0.94
C ARG A 46 4.48 2.67 0.51
N GLU A 47 5.08 2.98 -0.65
CA GLU A 47 5.03 4.33 -1.22
C GLU A 47 3.61 4.73 -1.57
N LEU A 48 2.86 3.83 -2.20
CA LEU A 48 1.44 4.07 -2.52
C LEU A 48 0.63 4.30 -1.25
N ALA A 49 0.90 3.53 -0.20
CA ALA A 49 0.20 3.65 1.08
C ALA A 49 0.60 4.91 1.85
N GLY A 50 1.71 5.55 1.49
CA GLY A 50 2.21 6.70 2.23
C GLY A 50 2.78 6.33 3.59
N LEU A 51 3.29 5.10 3.73
CA LEU A 51 3.82 4.58 4.99
C LEU A 51 5.31 4.35 4.88
N SER A 52 5.99 4.34 6.04
CA SER A 52 7.39 3.94 6.09
C SER A 52 7.50 2.43 5.90
N LYS A 53 8.72 1.95 5.64
CA LYS A 53 8.97 0.51 5.53
C LYS A 53 8.55 -0.21 6.81
N TYR A 54 8.85 0.39 7.95
CA TYR A 54 8.51 -0.21 9.25
C TYR A 54 7.00 -0.30 9.43
N GLU A 55 6.31 0.79 9.15
CA GLU A 55 4.86 0.84 9.32
C GLU A 55 4.15 -0.13 8.39
N PHE A 56 4.58 -0.18 7.13
CA PHE A 56 3.96 -1.09 6.17
C PHE A 56 4.25 -2.54 6.52
N GLY A 57 5.49 -2.83 6.96
CA GLY A 57 5.85 -4.18 7.40
C GLY A 57 5.00 -4.63 8.58
N ARG A 58 4.79 -3.75 9.56
CA ARG A 58 3.94 -4.05 10.71
C ARG A 58 2.50 -4.33 10.28
N LEU A 59 1.99 -3.53 9.34
CA LEU A 59 0.64 -3.72 8.83
C LEU A 59 0.47 -5.08 8.18
N LEU A 60 1.43 -5.47 7.33
CA LEU A 60 1.40 -6.79 6.71
C LEU A 60 1.44 -7.90 7.75
N GLY A 61 2.27 -7.73 8.78
CA GLY A 61 2.35 -8.71 9.85
C GLY A 61 1.04 -8.87 10.59
N ARG A 62 0.37 -7.76 10.91
CA ARG A 62 -0.91 -7.79 11.59
C ARG A 62 -1.99 -8.47 10.75
N ARG A 63 -1.86 -8.41 9.43
CA ARG A 63 -2.84 -9.04 8.52
C ARG A 63 -2.40 -10.41 8.05
N SER A 64 -1.31 -10.92 8.60
CA SER A 64 -0.76 -12.24 8.27
C SER A 64 -0.47 -12.39 6.79
N ILE A 65 0.04 -11.33 6.17
CA ILE A 65 0.41 -11.34 4.76
C ILE A 65 1.91 -11.59 4.68
N PRO A 66 2.35 -12.69 4.02
CA PRO A 66 3.78 -12.98 3.91
C PRO A 66 4.50 -11.93 3.08
N ARG A 67 5.73 -11.62 3.47
CA ARG A 67 6.56 -10.72 2.68
C ARG A 67 7.18 -11.50 1.52
N HIS A 68 7.15 -10.86 0.35
CA HIS A 68 7.78 -11.42 -0.85
C HIS A 68 9.14 -10.74 -1.01
N TYR A 69 10.19 -11.56 -1.08
CA TYR A 69 11.54 -11.03 -1.29
C TYR A 69 11.94 -11.31 -2.73
N THR A 70 11.57 -10.40 -3.62
CA THR A 70 11.97 -10.47 -5.01
C THR A 70 13.22 -9.63 -5.23
N ALA A 71 13.85 -9.77 -6.40
CA ALA A 71 14.98 -8.92 -6.75
C ALA A 71 14.59 -7.45 -6.77
N ASP A 72 13.38 -7.15 -7.22
CA ASP A 72 12.89 -5.78 -7.25
C ASP A 72 12.72 -5.21 -5.85
N ASP A 73 12.18 -6.01 -4.92
CA ASP A 73 12.03 -5.58 -3.53
C ASP A 73 13.37 -5.28 -2.90
N LEU A 74 14.34 -6.15 -3.11
CA LEU A 74 15.68 -5.94 -2.57
C LEU A 74 16.33 -4.70 -3.16
N SER A 75 16.17 -4.49 -4.45
CA SER A 75 16.72 -3.32 -5.13
C SER A 75 16.11 -2.03 -4.57
N ASP A 76 14.79 -2.01 -4.39
CA ASP A 76 14.12 -0.85 -3.81
C ASP A 76 14.62 -0.58 -2.41
N ASP A 77 14.77 -1.63 -1.58
CA ASP A 77 15.25 -1.48 -0.22
C ASP A 77 16.67 -0.93 -0.17
N VAL A 78 17.56 -1.42 -1.03
CA VAL A 78 18.93 -0.94 -1.09
C VAL A 78 18.96 0.53 -1.49
N THR A 79 18.21 0.90 -2.51
CA THR A 79 18.13 2.28 -2.95
C THR A 79 17.66 3.20 -1.84
N TYR A 80 16.67 2.73 -1.08
CA TYR A 80 16.12 3.50 0.02
C TYR A 80 17.13 3.68 1.15
N ALA A 81 17.89 2.64 1.46
CA ALA A 81 18.85 2.69 2.55
C ALA A 81 20.01 3.66 2.27
N ARG A 82 20.27 3.96 1.02
CA ARG A 82 21.36 4.86 0.63
C ARG A 82 20.96 6.33 0.62
N ARG A 83 19.71 6.62 0.83
CA ARG A 83 19.23 8.01 0.90
C ARG A 83 19.27 8.53 2.35
#